data_2286bd7a6f9d8726562161f698f98e15
#
_entry.id   2286bd7a6f9d8726562161f698f98e15
#
_cell.length_a   1.000
_cell.length_b   1.000
_cell.length_c   1.000
_cell.angle_alpha   90.00
_cell.angle_beta   90.00
_cell.angle_gamma   90.00
#
_symmetry.space_group_name_H-M   'P 1'
#
loop_
_entity.id
_entity.type
_entity.pdbx_description
1 polymer ?
#
loop_
_entity_poly.entity_id
_entity_poly.type
_entity_poly.pdbx_seq_one_letter_code
_entity_poly.pdbx_strand_id
1 'polypeptide(L)'
;YIVIRLGDIVDEIAVASSRGTYNIVLKVAACIAIDLLYVIFLLNKEHVYGYIYDIVSNRALVSRLSKNDLKSRFAGSYLGVIWSFIQPVVTVLVYWFVFQVGFRSSDVVNSSGETVPFILWFIAGLVPWFYYSDTWSMATNVLLEYSYLVKKVVFNIDILPLVKMLSGLIIHVFFVGLVLVLYTVYGMFPGIIVVQLLYYSLCMFVMILGQAYLTSSCVIFFRDLTQFINIWLQLGIWMTPIMWNIDTIGISGTIKTIFKLNPMYYIVQGA
;
A
#
# COMPACT_ATOMS: atom_id res chain seq x y z
N TYR A 1 -6.07 2.85 -25.67
CA TYR A 1 -6.19 3.39 -24.30
C TYR A 1 -5.03 4.34 -23.96
N ILE A 2 -3.79 4.01 -24.31
CA ILE A 2 -2.59 4.87 -24.10
C ILE A 2 -2.68 6.13 -24.99
N VAL A 3 -3.14 6.03 -26.23
CA VAL A 3 -3.25 7.13 -27.19
C VAL A 3 -4.32 8.15 -26.77
N ILE A 4 -5.44 7.70 -26.18
CA ILE A 4 -6.50 8.60 -25.68
C ILE A 4 -6.01 9.40 -24.47
N ARG A 5 -5.25 8.79 -23.55
CA ARG A 5 -4.65 9.52 -22.43
C ARG A 5 -3.55 10.50 -22.83
N LEU A 6 -2.83 10.23 -23.92
CA LEU A 6 -1.88 11.19 -24.48
C LEU A 6 -2.60 12.42 -25.05
N GLY A 7 -3.77 12.25 -25.66
CA GLY A 7 -4.61 13.37 -26.10
C GLY A 7 -5.05 14.26 -24.95
N ASP A 8 -5.61 13.67 -23.87
CA ASP A 8 -6.03 14.39 -22.68
C ASP A 8 -4.87 15.12 -21.97
N ILE A 9 -3.67 14.50 -21.96
CA ILE A 9 -2.45 15.14 -21.43
C ILE A 9 -2.00 16.32 -22.30
N VAL A 10 -2.10 16.22 -23.62
CA VAL A 10 -1.76 17.31 -24.55
C VAL A 10 -2.71 18.49 -24.39
N ASP A 11 -4.01 18.24 -24.24
CA ASP A 11 -5.01 19.28 -24.02
C ASP A 11 -4.85 19.93 -22.63
N GLU A 12 -4.53 19.15 -21.57
CA GLU A 12 -4.16 19.71 -20.27
C GLU A 12 -2.85 20.50 -20.30
N ILE A 13 -1.88 20.11 -21.13
CA ILE A 13 -0.62 20.86 -21.35
C ILE A 13 -0.92 22.19 -22.04
N ALA A 14 -1.85 22.23 -23.00
CA ALA A 14 -2.27 23.45 -23.69
C ALA A 14 -2.96 24.43 -22.74
N VAL A 15 -3.80 23.94 -21.82
CA VAL A 15 -4.46 24.75 -20.79
C VAL A 15 -3.49 25.15 -19.65
N ALA A 16 -2.51 24.30 -19.34
CA ALA A 16 -1.50 24.56 -18.31
C ALA A 16 -0.35 25.47 -18.76
N SER A 17 -0.30 25.85 -20.03
CA SER A 17 0.69 26.82 -20.58
C SER A 17 0.67 28.16 -19.85
N SER A 18 -0.38 28.48 -19.09
CA SER A 18 -0.48 29.65 -18.22
C SER A 18 0.07 29.45 -16.81
N ARG A 19 0.46 28.23 -16.40
CA ARG A 19 0.89 27.87 -15.03
C ARG A 19 2.30 27.23 -14.96
N GLY A 20 3.20 27.68 -15.77
CA GLY A 20 4.64 27.50 -15.54
C GLY A 20 5.24 26.19 -16.07
N THR A 21 6.37 26.36 -16.73
CA THR A 21 7.30 25.38 -17.33
C THR A 21 7.59 24.15 -16.42
N TYR A 22 7.52 24.35 -15.11
CA TYR A 22 7.81 23.32 -14.11
C TYR A 22 6.82 22.12 -14.14
N ASN A 23 5.53 22.40 -14.32
CA ASN A 23 4.52 21.33 -14.40
C ASN A 23 4.64 20.51 -15.69
N ILE A 24 5.09 21.12 -16.78
CA ILE A 24 5.31 20.45 -18.06
C ILE A 24 6.51 19.49 -17.94
N VAL A 25 7.62 19.95 -17.36
CA VAL A 25 8.82 19.12 -17.16
C VAL A 25 8.50 17.89 -16.29
N LEU A 26 7.72 18.06 -15.22
CA LEU A 26 7.34 16.95 -14.34
C LEU A 26 6.44 15.93 -15.07
N LYS A 27 5.46 16.40 -15.86
CA LYS A 27 4.58 15.52 -16.65
C LYS A 27 5.36 14.77 -17.72
N VAL A 28 6.26 15.45 -18.44
CA VAL A 28 7.12 14.82 -19.45
C VAL A 28 8.05 13.79 -18.80
N ALA A 29 8.66 14.11 -17.67
CA ALA A 29 9.49 13.17 -16.93
C ALA A 29 8.69 11.93 -16.46
N ALA A 30 7.45 12.10 -16.01
CA ALA A 30 6.57 11.01 -15.63
C ALA A 30 6.20 10.12 -16.83
N CYS A 31 5.91 10.73 -18.00
CA CYS A 31 5.64 9.97 -19.23
C CYS A 31 6.87 9.16 -19.66
N ILE A 32 8.05 9.77 -19.66
CA ILE A 32 9.30 9.06 -19.99
C ILE A 32 9.55 7.92 -19.01
N ALA A 33 9.30 8.13 -17.72
CA ALA A 33 9.46 7.08 -16.71
C ALA A 33 8.50 5.90 -16.96
N ILE A 34 7.25 6.18 -17.32
CA ILE A 34 6.24 5.16 -17.65
C ILE A 34 6.64 4.39 -18.91
N ASP A 35 7.08 5.09 -19.95
CA ASP A 35 7.54 4.46 -21.19
C ASP A 35 8.78 3.59 -20.95
N LEU A 36 9.70 4.05 -20.13
CA LEU A 36 10.90 3.31 -19.75
C LEU A 36 10.55 2.04 -18.96
N LEU A 37 9.63 2.14 -18.00
CA LEU A 37 9.10 0.99 -17.28
C LEU A 37 8.40 0.00 -18.21
N TYR A 38 7.65 0.48 -19.20
CA TYR A 38 6.99 -0.36 -20.19
C TYR A 38 8.00 -1.09 -21.08
N VAL A 39 9.06 -0.41 -21.53
CA VAL A 39 10.14 -1.02 -22.29
C VAL A 39 10.87 -2.08 -21.46
N ILE A 40 11.20 -1.78 -20.19
CA ILE A 40 11.80 -2.77 -19.27
C ILE A 40 10.90 -3.99 -19.12
N PHE A 41 9.58 -3.78 -18.97
CA PHE A 41 8.62 -4.89 -18.90
C PHE A 41 8.63 -5.74 -20.18
N LEU A 42 8.62 -5.12 -21.36
CA LEU A 42 8.66 -5.84 -22.64
C LEU A 42 9.95 -6.64 -22.81
N LEU A 43 11.09 -6.09 -22.40
CA LEU A 43 12.40 -6.78 -22.48
C LEU A 43 12.47 -7.98 -21.54
N ASN A 44 11.78 -7.92 -20.40
CA ASN A 44 11.79 -8.96 -19.37
C ASN A 44 10.50 -9.80 -19.33
N LYS A 45 9.65 -9.71 -20.34
CA LYS A 45 8.35 -10.40 -20.36
C LYS A 45 8.44 -11.91 -20.09
N GLU A 46 9.46 -12.58 -20.62
CA GLU A 46 9.65 -14.02 -20.44
C GLU A 46 9.96 -14.38 -18.98
N HIS A 47 10.75 -13.55 -18.29
CA HIS A 47 11.00 -13.71 -16.86
C HIS A 47 9.74 -13.48 -16.03
N VAL A 48 8.93 -12.49 -16.41
CA VAL A 48 7.64 -12.22 -15.73
C VAL A 48 6.67 -13.38 -15.92
N TYR A 49 6.56 -13.91 -17.15
CA TYR A 49 5.72 -15.07 -17.42
C TYR A 49 6.22 -16.32 -16.69
N GLY A 50 7.54 -16.58 -16.69
CA GLY A 50 8.17 -17.66 -15.94
C GLY A 50 7.85 -17.57 -14.46
N TYR A 51 7.98 -16.37 -13.87
CA TYR A 51 7.65 -16.12 -12.47
C TYR A 51 6.16 -16.40 -12.15
N ILE A 52 5.24 -15.90 -12.99
CA ILE A 52 3.80 -16.17 -12.81
C ILE A 52 3.50 -17.66 -12.92
N TYR A 53 4.12 -18.34 -13.89
CA TYR A 53 3.98 -19.80 -14.07
C TYR A 53 4.47 -20.56 -12.83
N ASP A 54 5.61 -20.19 -12.28
CA ASP A 54 6.18 -20.80 -11.07
C ASP A 54 5.25 -20.61 -9.85
N ILE A 55 4.65 -19.44 -9.68
CA ILE A 55 3.67 -19.17 -8.61
C ILE A 55 2.45 -20.08 -8.78
N VAL A 56 1.89 -20.12 -9.98
CA VAL A 56 0.67 -20.91 -10.26
C VAL A 56 0.93 -22.40 -10.11
N SER A 57 2.08 -22.88 -10.61
CA SER A 57 2.51 -24.28 -10.49
C SER A 57 2.72 -24.68 -9.02
N ASN A 58 3.31 -23.78 -8.20
CA ASN A 58 3.61 -24.01 -6.79
C ASN A 58 2.54 -23.44 -5.84
N ARG A 59 1.35 -23.11 -6.32
CA ARG A 59 0.29 -22.44 -5.53
C ARG A 59 -0.03 -23.13 -4.18
N ALA A 60 0.03 -24.45 -4.14
CA ALA A 60 -0.21 -25.20 -2.91
C ALA A 60 0.90 -24.97 -1.87
N LEU A 61 2.16 -24.90 -2.32
CA LEU A 61 3.30 -24.59 -1.47
C LEU A 61 3.23 -23.15 -0.98
N VAL A 62 2.98 -22.20 -1.87
CA VAL A 62 2.84 -20.76 -1.54
C VAL A 62 1.74 -20.57 -0.50
N SER A 63 0.56 -21.16 -0.70
CA SER A 63 -0.56 -21.07 0.24
C SER A 63 -0.23 -21.67 1.62
N ARG A 64 0.44 -22.84 1.65
CA ARG A 64 0.87 -23.47 2.90
C ARG A 64 1.90 -22.63 3.64
N LEU A 65 2.90 -22.10 2.93
CA LEU A 65 3.93 -21.25 3.50
C LEU A 65 3.32 -19.96 4.04
N SER A 66 2.41 -19.30 3.32
CA SER A 66 1.76 -18.05 3.78
C SER A 66 0.91 -18.26 5.03
N LYS A 67 0.16 -19.35 5.09
CA LYS A 67 -0.62 -19.71 6.30
C LYS A 67 0.29 -20.06 7.49
N ASN A 68 1.39 -20.75 7.23
CA ASN A 68 2.36 -21.09 8.26
C ASN A 68 3.12 -19.86 8.74
N ASP A 69 3.49 -18.96 7.85
CA ASP A 69 4.13 -17.67 8.18
C ASP A 69 3.25 -16.85 9.14
N LEU A 70 1.96 -16.73 8.84
CA LEU A 70 1.02 -16.03 9.73
C LEU A 70 0.93 -16.67 11.12
N LYS A 71 0.96 -18.00 11.20
CA LYS A 71 0.94 -18.74 12.48
C LYS A 71 2.25 -18.60 13.24
N SER A 72 3.39 -18.63 12.54
CA SER A 72 4.71 -18.59 13.15
C SER A 72 5.08 -17.21 13.72
N ARG A 73 4.47 -16.12 13.22
CA ARG A 73 4.69 -14.75 13.76
C ARG A 73 4.45 -14.66 15.27
N PHE A 74 3.51 -15.43 15.78
CA PHE A 74 3.11 -15.40 17.17
C PHE A 74 3.27 -16.77 17.83
N ALA A 75 4.20 -17.59 17.31
CA ALA A 75 4.51 -18.90 17.89
C ALA A 75 5.02 -18.73 19.34
N GLY A 76 4.44 -19.51 20.25
CA GLY A 76 4.75 -19.40 21.69
C GLY A 76 3.94 -18.34 22.45
N SER A 77 3.12 -17.52 21.76
CA SER A 77 2.22 -16.57 22.40
C SER A 77 0.87 -17.26 22.75
N TYR A 78 0.29 -16.88 23.90
CA TYR A 78 -0.99 -17.42 24.38
C TYR A 78 -2.16 -17.17 23.40
N LEU A 79 -2.24 -15.97 22.84
CA LEU A 79 -3.29 -15.59 21.89
C LEU A 79 -2.93 -15.92 20.43
N GLY A 80 -1.67 -16.29 20.14
CA GLY A 80 -1.25 -16.67 18.79
C GLY A 80 -1.60 -15.62 17.73
N VAL A 81 -2.19 -16.06 16.62
CA VAL A 81 -2.57 -15.23 15.46
C VAL A 81 -3.55 -14.10 15.81
N ILE A 82 -4.29 -14.20 16.92
CA ILE A 82 -5.27 -13.17 17.34
C ILE A 82 -4.56 -11.81 17.56
N TRP A 83 -3.29 -11.81 17.96
CA TRP A 83 -2.51 -10.58 18.09
C TRP A 83 -2.42 -9.77 16.78
N SER A 84 -2.43 -10.43 15.63
CA SER A 84 -2.45 -9.74 14.33
C SER A 84 -3.68 -8.85 14.13
N PHE A 85 -4.75 -9.13 14.84
CA PHE A 85 -6.01 -8.38 14.77
C PHE A 85 -6.14 -7.39 15.92
N ILE A 86 -5.72 -7.78 17.13
CA ILE A 86 -5.82 -6.92 18.31
C ILE A 86 -4.97 -5.66 18.16
N GLN A 87 -3.72 -5.80 17.70
CA GLN A 87 -2.78 -4.69 17.62
C GLN A 87 -3.28 -3.53 16.74
N PRO A 88 -3.74 -3.76 15.47
CA PRO A 88 -4.32 -2.71 14.67
C PRO A 88 -5.60 -2.12 15.28
N VAL A 89 -6.48 -2.94 15.87
CA VAL A 89 -7.71 -2.45 16.52
C VAL A 89 -7.38 -1.51 17.68
N VAL A 90 -6.44 -1.88 18.55
CA VAL A 90 -6.01 -1.01 19.65
C VAL A 90 -5.43 0.30 19.11
N THR A 91 -4.63 0.24 18.05
CA THR A 91 -4.06 1.44 17.43
C THR A 91 -5.16 2.36 16.88
N VAL A 92 -6.16 1.82 16.20
CA VAL A 92 -7.33 2.57 15.72
C VAL A 92 -8.08 3.21 16.89
N LEU A 93 -8.32 2.47 17.98
CA LEU A 93 -9.03 3.00 19.15
C LEU A 93 -8.26 4.14 19.82
N VAL A 94 -6.94 4.01 19.95
CA VAL A 94 -6.08 5.08 20.51
C VAL A 94 -6.14 6.32 19.64
N TYR A 95 -5.97 6.19 18.33
CA TYR A 95 -6.03 7.34 17.42
C TYR A 95 -7.43 7.96 17.37
N TRP A 96 -8.49 7.13 17.35
CA TRP A 96 -9.85 7.63 17.44
C TRP A 96 -10.06 8.44 18.71
N PHE A 97 -9.61 7.93 19.86
CA PHE A 97 -9.73 8.66 21.14
C PHE A 97 -9.00 10.01 21.08
N VAL A 98 -7.76 10.01 20.58
CA VAL A 98 -6.95 11.23 20.50
C VAL A 98 -7.59 12.26 19.56
N PHE A 99 -7.99 11.86 18.36
CA PHE A 99 -8.49 12.79 17.35
C PHE A 99 -9.93 13.17 17.57
N GLN A 100 -10.82 12.22 17.91
CA GLN A 100 -12.24 12.51 18.09
C GLN A 100 -12.53 13.13 19.45
N VAL A 101 -11.94 12.61 20.53
CA VAL A 101 -12.21 13.08 21.89
C VAL A 101 -11.23 14.19 22.30
N GLY A 102 -9.93 14.02 22.01
CA GLY A 102 -8.88 14.98 22.37
C GLY A 102 -8.92 16.24 21.53
N PHE A 103 -8.78 16.10 20.21
CA PHE A 103 -8.74 17.23 19.28
C PHE A 103 -10.11 17.67 18.77
N ARG A 104 -11.17 16.92 19.05
CA ARG A 104 -12.54 17.20 18.59
C ARG A 104 -12.59 17.43 17.08
N SER A 105 -11.91 16.57 16.32
CA SER A 105 -11.87 16.62 14.86
C SER A 105 -13.30 16.58 14.31
N SER A 106 -13.60 17.51 13.41
CA SER A 106 -14.91 17.59 12.74
C SER A 106 -15.03 16.49 11.69
N ASP A 107 -16.28 16.14 11.36
CA ASP A 107 -16.59 15.25 10.27
C ASP A 107 -16.03 15.78 8.94
N VAL A 108 -15.69 14.89 8.04
CA VAL A 108 -15.05 15.20 6.75
C VAL A 108 -16.14 15.25 5.68
N VAL A 109 -16.09 16.29 4.84
CA VAL A 109 -16.95 16.36 3.65
C VAL A 109 -16.24 15.63 2.51
N ASN A 110 -16.88 14.59 1.97
CA ASN A 110 -16.35 13.84 0.81
C ASN A 110 -16.51 14.65 -0.50
N SER A 111 -15.97 14.13 -1.60
CA SER A 111 -16.06 14.75 -2.93
C SER A 111 -17.49 14.89 -3.45
N SER A 112 -18.44 14.10 -2.92
CA SER A 112 -19.86 14.14 -3.26
C SER A 112 -20.65 15.16 -2.44
N GLY A 113 -20.01 15.85 -1.48
CA GLY A 113 -20.66 16.83 -0.60
C GLY A 113 -21.34 16.21 0.62
N GLU A 114 -21.19 14.90 0.87
CA GLU A 114 -21.74 14.22 2.03
C GLU A 114 -20.80 14.32 3.22
N THR A 115 -21.35 14.48 4.41
CA THR A 115 -20.57 14.46 5.66
C THR A 115 -20.33 13.03 6.11
N VAL A 116 -19.07 12.63 6.15
CA VAL A 116 -18.63 11.32 6.64
C VAL A 116 -18.07 11.48 8.05
N PRO A 117 -18.50 10.68 9.03
CA PRO A 117 -17.91 10.67 10.36
C PRO A 117 -16.40 10.48 10.29
N PHE A 118 -15.66 11.32 11.04
CA PHE A 118 -14.19 11.29 11.03
C PHE A 118 -13.62 9.89 11.20
N ILE A 119 -14.21 9.07 12.07
CA ILE A 119 -13.74 7.71 12.34
C ILE A 119 -13.79 6.81 11.10
N LEU A 120 -14.83 6.89 10.27
CA LEU A 120 -14.96 6.08 9.07
C LEU A 120 -13.91 6.46 8.03
N TRP A 121 -13.78 7.76 7.77
CA TRP A 121 -12.76 8.30 6.86
C TRP A 121 -11.35 7.92 7.31
N PHE A 122 -11.06 8.04 8.61
CA PHE A 122 -9.78 7.74 9.20
C PHE A 122 -9.40 6.26 9.09
N ILE A 123 -10.34 5.35 9.43
CA ILE A 123 -10.08 3.90 9.35
C ILE A 123 -9.90 3.46 7.90
N ALA A 124 -10.66 4.02 6.96
CA ALA A 124 -10.52 3.70 5.53
C ALA A 124 -9.10 3.99 5.02
N GLY A 125 -8.49 5.10 5.43
CA GLY A 125 -7.10 5.41 5.08
C GLY A 125 -6.05 4.62 5.87
N LEU A 126 -6.35 4.26 7.12
CA LEU A 126 -5.40 3.58 8.00
C LEU A 126 -5.23 2.09 7.67
N VAL A 127 -6.30 1.42 7.23
CA VAL A 127 -6.27 -0.02 6.88
C VAL A 127 -5.29 -0.33 5.74
N PRO A 128 -5.30 0.38 4.59
CA PRO A 128 -4.27 0.22 3.57
C PRO A 128 -2.85 0.48 4.10
N TRP A 129 -2.70 1.49 4.95
CA TRP A 129 -1.41 1.83 5.54
C TRP A 129 -0.85 0.70 6.41
N PHE A 130 -1.66 0.05 7.24
CA PHE A 130 -1.22 -1.09 8.05
C PHE A 130 -0.72 -2.24 7.19
N TYR A 131 -1.46 -2.58 6.14
CA TYR A 131 -1.02 -3.63 5.22
C TYR A 131 0.30 -3.26 4.53
N TYR A 132 0.41 -2.04 4.03
CA TYR A 132 1.61 -1.54 3.37
C TYR A 132 2.83 -1.58 4.28
N SER A 133 2.73 -0.95 5.46
CA SER A 133 3.86 -0.79 6.37
C SER A 133 4.34 -2.14 6.94
N ASP A 134 3.40 -2.95 7.39
CA ASP A 134 3.69 -4.24 8.02
C ASP A 134 4.29 -5.21 6.99
N THR A 135 3.66 -5.31 5.84
CA THR A 135 4.07 -6.23 4.78
C THR A 135 5.41 -5.86 4.17
N TRP A 136 5.66 -4.58 3.88
CA TRP A 136 6.94 -4.16 3.32
C TRP A 136 8.09 -4.37 4.31
N SER A 137 7.93 -4.00 5.57
CA SER A 137 8.93 -4.22 6.61
C SER A 137 9.28 -5.72 6.77
N MET A 138 8.27 -6.59 6.81
CA MET A 138 8.48 -8.04 6.93
C MET A 138 9.07 -8.65 5.67
N ALA A 139 8.59 -8.27 4.49
CA ALA A 139 9.10 -8.79 3.22
C ALA A 139 10.56 -8.41 2.98
N THR A 140 11.01 -7.24 3.47
CA THR A 140 12.40 -6.83 3.41
C THR A 140 13.32 -7.85 4.08
N ASN A 141 12.93 -8.41 5.22
CA ASN A 141 13.77 -9.33 6.01
C ASN A 141 13.58 -10.80 5.64
N VAL A 142 12.70 -11.12 4.70
CA VAL A 142 12.29 -12.49 4.42
C VAL A 142 13.44 -13.42 4.05
N LEU A 143 14.41 -12.97 3.26
CA LEU A 143 15.55 -13.80 2.85
C LEU A 143 16.52 -14.08 4.01
N LEU A 144 16.64 -13.15 4.96
CA LEU A 144 17.42 -13.36 6.19
C LEU A 144 16.70 -14.34 7.13
N GLU A 145 15.40 -14.19 7.30
CA GLU A 145 14.56 -15.02 8.16
C GLU A 145 14.52 -16.47 7.67
N TYR A 146 14.34 -16.67 6.36
CA TYR A 146 14.29 -18.00 5.74
C TYR A 146 15.66 -18.50 5.23
N SER A 147 16.76 -17.90 5.68
CA SER A 147 18.14 -18.27 5.24
C SER A 147 18.46 -19.75 5.45
N TYR A 148 17.90 -20.39 6.47
CA TYR A 148 17.99 -21.81 6.73
C TYR A 148 17.33 -22.65 5.61
N LEU A 149 16.14 -22.23 5.16
CA LEU A 149 15.38 -22.92 4.12
C LEU A 149 16.10 -22.82 2.77
N VAL A 150 16.60 -21.63 2.47
CA VAL A 150 17.38 -21.33 1.25
C VAL A 150 18.62 -22.24 1.12
N LYS A 151 19.25 -22.59 2.24
CA LYS A 151 20.46 -23.44 2.24
C LYS A 151 20.18 -24.94 2.16
N LYS A 152 18.99 -25.40 2.52
CA LYS A 152 18.69 -26.83 2.68
C LYS A 152 17.71 -27.42 1.68
N VAL A 153 16.92 -26.60 1.03
CA VAL A 153 15.86 -27.03 0.12
C VAL A 153 16.07 -26.42 -1.26
N VAL A 154 16.01 -27.25 -2.29
CA VAL A 154 16.00 -26.79 -3.68
C VAL A 154 14.58 -26.31 -4.00
N PHE A 155 14.31 -25.04 -3.72
CA PHE A 155 13.06 -24.43 -4.10
C PHE A 155 13.31 -22.98 -4.59
N ASN A 156 12.37 -22.43 -5.34
CA ASN A 156 12.52 -21.09 -5.90
C ASN A 156 12.40 -20.03 -4.79
N ILE A 157 13.53 -19.37 -4.48
CA ILE A 157 13.68 -18.39 -3.42
C ILE A 157 12.83 -17.14 -3.69
N ASP A 158 12.56 -16.84 -4.96
CA ASP A 158 11.79 -15.68 -5.40
C ASP A 158 10.33 -15.69 -4.90
N ILE A 159 9.86 -16.86 -4.46
CA ILE A 159 8.50 -16.98 -3.87
C ILE A 159 8.41 -16.38 -2.47
N LEU A 160 9.53 -16.25 -1.73
CA LEU A 160 9.50 -15.85 -0.32
C LEU A 160 8.92 -14.45 -0.04
N PRO A 161 9.26 -13.38 -0.79
CA PRO A 161 8.60 -12.09 -0.61
C PRO A 161 7.09 -12.17 -0.82
N LEU A 162 6.65 -12.93 -1.83
CA LEU A 162 5.23 -13.16 -2.10
C LEU A 162 4.52 -13.88 -0.94
N VAL A 163 5.17 -14.83 -0.28
CA VAL A 163 4.63 -15.52 0.91
C VAL A 163 4.31 -14.52 2.02
N LYS A 164 5.21 -13.58 2.31
CA LYS A 164 4.97 -12.51 3.31
C LYS A 164 3.79 -11.62 2.90
N MET A 165 3.71 -11.26 1.64
CA MET A 165 2.63 -10.42 1.12
C MET A 165 1.27 -11.11 1.23
N LEU A 166 1.19 -12.39 0.88
CA LEU A 166 -0.05 -13.16 0.97
C LEU A 166 -0.46 -13.42 2.43
N SER A 167 0.50 -13.60 3.34
CA SER A 167 0.18 -13.73 4.77
C SER A 167 -0.39 -12.42 5.34
N GLY A 168 0.16 -11.26 4.96
CA GLY A 168 -0.39 -9.95 5.31
C GLY A 168 -1.74 -9.65 4.66
N LEU A 169 -1.95 -10.11 3.41
CA LEU A 169 -3.19 -9.91 2.67
C LEU A 169 -4.41 -10.54 3.39
N ILE A 170 -4.22 -11.66 4.10
CA ILE A 170 -5.29 -12.29 4.90
C ILE A 170 -5.81 -11.30 5.96
N ILE A 171 -4.89 -10.61 6.63
CA ILE A 171 -5.22 -9.61 7.65
C ILE A 171 -5.87 -8.39 7.00
N HIS A 172 -5.33 -7.92 5.87
CA HIS A 172 -5.87 -6.78 5.12
C HIS A 172 -7.31 -7.00 4.69
N VAL A 173 -7.62 -8.16 4.08
CA VAL A 173 -8.99 -8.52 3.65
C VAL A 173 -9.97 -8.54 4.84
N PHE A 174 -9.52 -9.04 6.00
CA PHE A 174 -10.35 -8.99 7.21
C PHE A 174 -10.67 -7.53 7.61
N PHE A 175 -9.67 -6.64 7.64
CA PHE A 175 -9.89 -5.24 8.01
C PHE A 175 -10.71 -4.47 6.98
N VAL A 176 -10.52 -4.74 5.69
CA VAL A 176 -11.39 -4.17 4.63
C VAL A 176 -12.84 -4.61 4.85
N GLY A 177 -13.08 -5.90 5.13
CA GLY A 177 -14.41 -6.39 5.49
C GLY A 177 -14.99 -5.69 6.72
N LEU A 178 -14.17 -5.48 7.77
CA LEU A 178 -14.59 -4.77 8.98
C LEU A 178 -14.96 -3.30 8.68
N VAL A 179 -14.19 -2.60 7.84
CA VAL A 179 -14.52 -1.23 7.40
C VAL A 179 -15.86 -1.22 6.67
N LEU A 180 -16.11 -2.14 5.74
CA LEU A 180 -17.38 -2.22 5.01
C LEU A 180 -18.56 -2.48 5.96
N VAL A 181 -18.38 -3.34 6.96
CA VAL A 181 -19.40 -3.55 8.02
C VAL A 181 -19.68 -2.26 8.79
N LEU A 182 -18.63 -1.52 9.19
CA LEU A 182 -18.80 -0.25 9.87
C LEU A 182 -19.56 0.77 9.01
N TYR A 183 -19.19 0.93 7.74
CA TYR A 183 -19.93 1.80 6.81
C TYR A 183 -21.40 1.41 6.70
N THR A 184 -21.70 0.11 6.66
CA THR A 184 -23.08 -0.40 6.64
C THR A 184 -23.85 -0.06 7.92
N VAL A 185 -23.21 -0.21 9.09
CA VAL A 185 -23.80 0.11 10.39
C VAL A 185 -24.16 1.61 10.51
N TYR A 186 -23.30 2.47 9.92
CA TYR A 186 -23.56 3.92 9.87
C TYR A 186 -24.54 4.33 8.76
N GLY A 187 -25.11 3.36 8.00
CA GLY A 187 -26.06 3.63 6.92
C GLY A 187 -25.44 4.24 5.65
N MET A 188 -24.11 4.19 5.52
CA MET A 188 -23.32 4.81 4.44
C MET A 188 -22.69 3.77 3.49
N PHE A 189 -23.39 2.67 3.22
CA PHE A 189 -22.83 1.62 2.36
C PHE A 189 -22.50 2.14 0.95
N PRO A 190 -21.23 2.02 0.49
CA PRO A 190 -20.78 2.70 -0.73
C PRO A 190 -21.24 2.02 -2.04
N GLY A 191 -22.09 0.98 -1.98
CA GLY A 191 -22.65 0.34 -3.16
C GLY A 191 -21.58 -0.25 -4.10
N ILE A 192 -21.72 0.02 -5.40
CA ILE A 192 -20.81 -0.50 -6.44
C ILE A 192 -19.39 0.08 -6.35
N ILE A 193 -19.21 1.21 -5.66
CA ILE A 193 -17.93 1.88 -5.48
C ILE A 193 -16.94 0.98 -4.69
N VAL A 194 -17.44 -0.01 -3.93
CA VAL A 194 -16.61 -1.03 -3.25
C VAL A 194 -15.63 -1.73 -4.20
N VAL A 195 -15.97 -1.85 -5.49
CA VAL A 195 -15.06 -2.42 -6.52
C VAL A 195 -13.77 -1.61 -6.65
N GLN A 196 -13.82 -0.31 -6.36
CA GLN A 196 -12.66 0.58 -6.37
C GLN A 196 -11.64 0.21 -5.30
N LEU A 197 -12.08 -0.26 -4.11
CA LEU A 197 -11.20 -0.80 -3.07
C LEU A 197 -10.36 -1.97 -3.57
N LEU A 198 -10.95 -2.84 -4.38
CA LEU A 198 -10.26 -3.99 -4.98
C LEU A 198 -9.16 -3.53 -5.94
N TYR A 199 -9.45 -2.52 -6.76
CA TYR A 199 -8.47 -1.91 -7.65
C TYR A 199 -7.28 -1.30 -6.89
N TYR A 200 -7.55 -0.48 -5.86
CA TYR A 200 -6.49 0.15 -5.07
C TYR A 200 -5.69 -0.87 -4.23
N SER A 201 -6.36 -1.90 -3.71
CA SER A 201 -5.67 -3.02 -3.03
C SER A 201 -4.75 -3.77 -3.98
N LEU A 202 -5.15 -3.97 -5.24
CA LEU A 202 -4.28 -4.58 -6.26
C LEU A 202 -3.10 -3.68 -6.62
N CYS A 203 -3.32 -2.39 -6.82
CA CYS A 203 -2.24 -1.43 -7.08
C CYS A 203 -1.22 -1.40 -5.93
N MET A 204 -1.71 -1.39 -4.70
CA MET A 204 -0.88 -1.46 -3.49
C MET A 204 -0.08 -2.77 -3.44
N PHE A 205 -0.71 -3.90 -3.73
CA PHE A 205 -0.06 -5.20 -3.78
C PHE A 205 1.11 -5.20 -4.78
N VAL A 206 0.89 -4.72 -6.00
CA VAL A 206 1.94 -4.62 -7.03
C VAL A 206 3.07 -3.69 -6.59
N MET A 207 2.74 -2.56 -5.97
CA MET A 207 3.74 -1.62 -5.45
C MET A 207 4.60 -2.25 -4.34
N ILE A 208 3.98 -2.92 -3.36
CA ILE A 208 4.71 -3.63 -2.30
C ILE A 208 5.58 -4.73 -2.89
N LEU A 209 5.09 -5.45 -3.91
CA LEU A 209 5.85 -6.52 -4.56
C LEU A 209 7.17 -5.99 -5.11
N GLY A 210 7.14 -4.90 -5.88
CA GLY A 210 8.36 -4.29 -6.42
C GLY A 210 9.33 -3.83 -5.34
N GLN A 211 8.82 -3.17 -4.30
CA GLN A 211 9.62 -2.71 -3.15
C GLN A 211 10.20 -3.89 -2.37
N ALA A 212 9.41 -4.94 -2.13
CA ALA A 212 9.82 -6.13 -1.39
C ALA A 212 10.98 -6.87 -2.08
N TYR A 213 10.91 -7.07 -3.40
CA TYR A 213 12.00 -7.70 -4.15
C TYR A 213 13.29 -6.89 -4.09
N LEU A 214 13.17 -5.58 -4.32
CA LEU A 214 14.32 -4.69 -4.28
C LEU A 214 14.97 -4.69 -2.89
N THR A 215 14.17 -4.50 -1.84
CA THR A 215 14.69 -4.35 -0.48
C THR A 215 15.15 -5.67 0.12
N SER A 216 14.47 -6.80 -0.15
CA SER A 216 14.89 -8.12 0.33
C SER A 216 16.22 -8.57 -0.29
N SER A 217 16.50 -8.20 -1.53
CA SER A 217 17.77 -8.45 -2.17
C SER A 217 18.88 -7.57 -1.61
N CYS A 218 18.61 -6.29 -1.37
CA CYS A 218 19.58 -5.33 -0.84
C CYS A 218 19.95 -5.60 0.62
N VAL A 219 18.99 -6.04 1.45
CA VAL A 219 19.22 -6.27 2.89
C VAL A 219 20.26 -7.35 3.17
N ILE A 220 20.48 -8.27 2.24
CA ILE A 220 21.51 -9.32 2.34
C ILE A 220 22.90 -8.68 2.42
N PHE A 221 23.13 -7.60 1.66
CA PHE A 221 24.40 -6.88 1.61
C PHE A 221 24.47 -5.77 2.67
N PHE A 222 23.35 -5.14 2.97
CA PHE A 222 23.27 -3.98 3.87
C PHE A 222 22.12 -4.15 4.87
N ARG A 223 22.41 -4.74 6.03
CA ARG A 223 21.40 -5.07 7.07
C ARG A 223 20.70 -3.85 7.67
N ASP A 224 21.37 -2.70 7.70
CA ASP A 224 20.80 -1.47 8.26
C ASP A 224 19.65 -0.92 7.43
N LEU A 225 19.47 -1.43 6.19
CA LEU A 225 18.32 -1.10 5.33
C LEU A 225 16.99 -1.35 6.03
N THR A 226 16.90 -2.38 6.88
CA THR A 226 15.70 -2.65 7.69
C THR A 226 15.35 -1.47 8.59
N GLN A 227 16.34 -0.90 9.27
CA GLN A 227 16.12 0.25 10.16
C GLN A 227 15.75 1.50 9.35
N PHE A 228 16.40 1.71 8.21
CA PHE A 228 16.06 2.80 7.31
C PHE A 228 14.61 2.72 6.84
N ILE A 229 14.15 1.55 6.44
CA ILE A 229 12.75 1.33 6.02
C ILE A 229 11.77 1.58 7.17
N ASN A 230 12.09 1.11 8.38
CA ASN A 230 11.23 1.33 9.55
C ASN A 230 11.11 2.83 9.88
N ILE A 231 12.20 3.58 9.81
CA ILE A 231 12.18 5.05 9.98
C ILE A 231 11.36 5.70 8.87
N TRP A 232 11.56 5.27 7.60
CA TRP A 232 10.79 5.77 6.47
C TRP A 232 9.29 5.54 6.64
N LEU A 233 8.88 4.37 7.13
CA LEU A 233 7.48 4.04 7.39
C LEU A 233 6.90 4.88 8.54
N GLN A 234 7.67 5.13 9.60
CA GLN A 234 7.25 6.02 10.70
C GLN A 234 7.02 7.46 10.23
N LEU A 235 7.87 7.96 9.35
CA LEU A 235 7.66 9.30 8.74
C LEU A 235 6.54 9.26 7.72
N GLY A 236 6.44 8.20 6.94
CA GLY A 236 5.49 8.03 5.85
C GLY A 236 4.03 8.12 6.27
N ILE A 237 3.66 7.62 7.46
CA ILE A 237 2.29 7.72 7.97
C ILE A 237 1.86 9.18 8.13
N TRP A 238 2.77 10.05 8.56
CA TRP A 238 2.50 11.49 8.71
C TRP A 238 2.56 12.25 7.38
N MET A 239 3.38 11.76 6.45
CA MET A 239 3.48 12.31 5.08
C MET A 239 2.34 11.85 4.17
N THR A 240 1.57 10.84 4.57
CA THR A 240 0.38 10.41 3.85
C THR A 240 -0.85 11.03 4.53
N PRO A 241 -1.78 11.69 3.80
CA PRO A 241 -2.92 12.37 4.41
C PRO A 241 -3.97 11.35 4.88
N ILE A 242 -3.64 10.62 5.95
CA ILE A 242 -4.52 9.65 6.62
C ILE A 242 -5.24 10.31 7.79
N MET A 243 -4.51 11.16 8.55
CA MET A 243 -5.00 11.78 9.79
C MET A 243 -5.43 13.23 9.58
N TRP A 244 -5.16 13.79 8.42
CA TRP A 244 -5.39 15.19 8.08
C TRP A 244 -5.76 15.32 6.60
N ASN A 245 -6.57 16.33 6.29
CA ASN A 245 -6.98 16.57 4.91
C ASN A 245 -6.10 17.66 4.29
N ILE A 246 -5.49 17.36 3.13
CA ILE A 246 -4.57 18.25 2.42
C ILE A 246 -5.25 19.54 1.92
N ASP A 247 -6.57 19.49 1.72
CA ASP A 247 -7.33 20.62 1.20
C ASP A 247 -7.74 21.61 2.29
N THR A 248 -7.79 21.17 3.57
CA THR A 248 -8.18 22.02 4.70
C THR A 248 -7.01 22.79 5.32
N ILE A 249 -5.77 22.32 5.16
CA ILE A 249 -4.59 22.91 5.84
C ILE A 249 -4.02 24.12 5.07
N GLY A 250 -4.53 24.44 3.87
CA GLY A 250 -4.07 25.60 3.11
C GLY A 250 -2.60 25.54 2.65
N ILE A 251 -2.08 24.34 2.46
CA ILE A 251 -0.69 24.09 2.05
C ILE A 251 -0.43 24.66 0.65
N SER A 252 0.73 25.32 0.45
CA SER A 252 1.15 25.88 -0.83
C SER A 252 1.22 24.81 -1.93
N GLY A 253 0.98 25.23 -3.20
CA GLY A 253 0.91 24.32 -4.34
C GLY A 253 2.15 23.42 -4.51
N THR A 254 3.35 23.93 -4.20
CA THR A 254 4.60 23.17 -4.28
C THR A 254 4.64 22.02 -3.27
N ILE A 255 4.27 22.27 -2.03
CA ILE A 255 4.25 21.23 -0.98
C ILE A 255 3.17 20.20 -1.30
N LYS A 256 1.99 20.64 -1.77
CA LYS A 256 0.92 19.73 -2.23
C LYS A 256 1.41 18.78 -3.32
N THR A 257 2.26 19.27 -4.24
CA THR A 257 2.86 18.44 -5.30
C THR A 257 3.80 17.38 -4.73
N ILE A 258 4.60 17.72 -3.71
CA ILE A 258 5.51 16.76 -3.05
C ILE A 258 4.71 15.62 -2.40
N PHE A 259 3.62 15.92 -1.69
CA PHE A 259 2.76 14.88 -1.12
C PHE A 259 2.12 13.99 -2.18
N LYS A 260 1.74 14.56 -3.33
CA LYS A 260 1.18 13.81 -4.48
C LYS A 260 2.21 12.93 -5.21
N LEU A 261 3.51 13.08 -4.99
CA LEU A 261 4.52 12.16 -5.50
C LEU A 261 4.55 10.82 -4.73
N ASN A 262 4.01 10.78 -3.52
CA ASN A 262 3.88 9.55 -2.76
C ASN A 262 2.77 8.68 -3.37
N PRO A 263 3.07 7.46 -3.88
CA PRO A 263 2.04 6.59 -4.46
C PRO A 263 0.97 6.17 -3.43
N MET A 264 1.32 6.08 -2.14
CA MET A 264 0.37 5.79 -1.07
C MET A 264 -0.69 6.90 -0.91
N TYR A 265 -0.39 8.14 -1.33
CA TYR A 265 -1.37 9.21 -1.36
C TYR A 265 -2.61 8.81 -2.18
N TYR A 266 -2.41 8.27 -3.37
CA TYR A 266 -3.51 7.90 -4.26
C TYR A 266 -4.28 6.68 -3.78
N ILE A 267 -3.60 5.73 -3.13
CA ILE A 267 -4.22 4.54 -2.57
C ILE A 267 -5.12 4.91 -1.40
N VAL A 268 -4.64 5.76 -0.50
CA VAL A 268 -5.39 6.20 0.69
C VAL A 268 -6.55 7.13 0.32
N GLN A 269 -6.38 8.00 -0.67
CA GLN A 269 -7.44 8.90 -1.15
C GLN A 269 -8.50 8.17 -1.96
N GLY A 270 -8.18 7.02 -2.53
CA GLY A 270 -9.10 6.22 -3.33
C GLY A 270 -9.81 5.10 -2.55
N ALA A 271 -9.33 4.81 -1.35
CA ALA A 271 -9.95 3.83 -0.45
C ALA A 271 -11.03 4.48 0.41
#